data_f5fb58c53322ba4e7e45323d91330726
#
_entry.id   f5fb58c53322ba4e7e45323d91330726
#
_cell.length_a   1.000
_cell.length_b   1.000
_cell.length_c   1.000
_cell.angle_alpha   90.00
_cell.angle_beta   90.00
_cell.angle_gamma   90.00
#
_symmetry.space_group_name_H-M   'P 1'
#
loop_
_entity.id
_entity.type
_entity.pdbx_description
1 polymer ?
#
loop_
_entity_poly.entity_id
_entity_poly.type
_entity_poly.pdbx_seq_one_letter_code
_entity_poly.pdbx_strand_id
1 'polypeptide(L)'
;MVGASLGGMTSLSLAGDPDYSSLCKTLTMVDIGIYPNQDGSDRIVEFMRSAQNGFSSLEEAADYISDFLPHREKPKDLSGLHKNLRKKDDRFYWHWDPKFLQGRQGQDIKEYFGHLEEAANFLNIPTLLIRGGLSDVLTEEDKDYFLKVVSHAEFEEISNAAHMVAGDKNDIFSIAVEKFLVKNN
;
A
#
# COMPACT_ATOMS: atom_id res chain seq x y z
N MET A 1 -9.95 3.70 -10.62
CA MET A 1 -9.69 2.95 -9.38
C MET A 1 -8.60 3.64 -8.60
N VAL A 2 -8.62 3.56 -7.26
CA VAL A 2 -7.53 4.04 -6.39
C VAL A 2 -7.18 2.90 -5.45
N GLY A 3 -5.95 2.42 -5.49
CA GLY A 3 -5.51 1.28 -4.70
C GLY A 3 -4.16 1.51 -4.03
N ALA A 4 -4.09 1.27 -2.71
CA ALA A 4 -2.86 1.35 -1.94
C ALA A 4 -2.27 -0.04 -1.69
N SER A 5 -0.95 -0.18 -1.80
CA SER A 5 -0.24 -1.44 -1.52
C SER A 5 -0.90 -2.63 -2.24
N LEU A 6 -1.36 -3.66 -1.53
CA LEU A 6 -2.08 -4.81 -2.11
C LEU A 6 -3.29 -4.38 -2.97
N GLY A 7 -4.01 -3.32 -2.56
CA GLY A 7 -5.10 -2.75 -3.35
C GLY A 7 -4.61 -2.17 -4.68
N GLY A 8 -3.42 -1.60 -4.72
CA GLY A 8 -2.77 -1.12 -5.94
C GLY A 8 -2.43 -2.27 -6.88
N MET A 9 -1.82 -3.33 -6.38
CA MET A 9 -1.50 -4.54 -7.16
C MET A 9 -2.76 -5.17 -7.78
N THR A 10 -3.80 -5.34 -6.96
CA THR A 10 -5.09 -5.87 -7.43
C THR A 10 -5.71 -4.98 -8.50
N SER A 11 -5.63 -3.65 -8.31
CA SER A 11 -6.14 -2.67 -9.29
C SER A 11 -5.35 -2.70 -10.59
N LEU A 12 -4.02 -2.85 -10.52
CA LEU A 12 -3.16 -2.99 -11.69
C LEU A 12 -3.50 -4.27 -12.47
N SER A 13 -3.61 -5.41 -11.78
CA SER A 13 -4.01 -6.68 -12.41
C SER A 13 -5.32 -6.54 -13.16
N LEU A 14 -6.33 -5.89 -12.56
CA LEU A 14 -7.65 -5.72 -13.19
C LEU A 14 -7.59 -4.74 -14.38
N ALA A 15 -6.90 -3.60 -14.19
CA ALA A 15 -6.85 -2.54 -15.21
C ALA A 15 -5.99 -2.92 -16.41
N GLY A 16 -5.00 -3.78 -16.23
CA GLY A 16 -4.13 -4.29 -17.29
C GLY A 16 -4.62 -5.60 -17.92
N ASP A 17 -5.73 -6.17 -17.44
CA ASP A 17 -6.33 -7.37 -18.03
C ASP A 17 -7.22 -6.98 -19.23
N PRO A 18 -6.98 -7.51 -20.44
CA PRO A 18 -7.76 -7.17 -21.63
C PRO A 18 -9.27 -7.39 -21.48
N ASP A 19 -9.69 -8.39 -20.71
CA ASP A 19 -11.11 -8.73 -20.51
C ASP A 19 -11.81 -7.76 -19.54
N TYR A 20 -11.06 -7.13 -18.65
CA TYR A 20 -11.61 -6.29 -17.56
C TYR A 20 -11.18 -4.81 -17.62
N SER A 21 -10.21 -4.45 -18.44
CA SER A 21 -9.66 -3.08 -18.53
C SER A 21 -10.74 -2.02 -18.79
N SER A 22 -11.79 -2.36 -19.55
CA SER A 22 -12.92 -1.46 -19.83
C SER A 22 -13.73 -1.04 -18.60
N LEU A 23 -13.59 -1.74 -17.47
CA LEU A 23 -14.22 -1.39 -16.21
C LEU A 23 -13.49 -0.22 -15.50
N CYS A 24 -12.28 0.11 -15.92
CA CYS A 24 -11.43 1.10 -15.30
C CYS A 24 -11.24 2.31 -16.24
N LYS A 25 -11.65 3.51 -15.79
CA LYS A 25 -11.39 4.75 -16.52
C LYS A 25 -10.01 5.33 -16.21
N THR A 26 -9.61 5.23 -14.96
CA THR A 26 -8.31 5.72 -14.44
C THR A 26 -7.78 4.77 -13.38
N LEU A 27 -6.46 4.73 -13.22
CA LEU A 27 -5.79 3.99 -12.16
C LEU A 27 -4.91 4.94 -11.32
N THR A 28 -5.08 4.90 -10.00
CA THR A 28 -4.13 5.50 -9.06
C THR A 28 -3.50 4.41 -8.21
N MET A 29 -2.20 4.23 -8.34
CA MET A 29 -1.37 3.33 -7.54
C MET A 29 -0.77 4.12 -6.38
N VAL A 30 -0.95 3.65 -5.14
CA VAL A 30 -0.47 4.36 -3.96
C VAL A 30 0.58 3.52 -3.25
N ASP A 31 1.80 4.00 -3.33
CA ASP A 31 3.01 3.49 -2.69
C ASP A 31 3.28 2.01 -2.96
N ILE A 32 3.09 1.62 -4.20
CA ILE A 32 3.36 0.28 -4.72
C ILE A 32 3.64 0.37 -6.22
N GLY A 33 4.66 -0.35 -6.69
CA GLY A 33 4.98 -0.51 -8.09
C GLY A 33 4.62 -1.91 -8.60
N ILE A 34 5.32 -2.35 -9.65
CA ILE A 34 5.18 -3.69 -10.21
C ILE A 34 5.78 -4.72 -9.23
N TYR A 35 6.98 -4.43 -8.75
CA TYR A 35 7.68 -5.25 -7.76
C TYR A 35 7.86 -4.43 -6.48
N PRO A 36 7.30 -4.87 -5.34
CA PRO A 36 7.58 -4.21 -4.07
C PRO A 36 9.01 -4.49 -3.63
N ASN A 37 9.65 -3.52 -2.99
CA ASN A 37 10.96 -3.75 -2.39
C ASN A 37 10.90 -4.89 -1.36
N GLN A 38 11.90 -5.80 -1.41
CA GLN A 38 11.90 -6.99 -0.54
C GLN A 38 12.03 -6.61 0.94
N ASP A 39 13.00 -5.76 1.27
CA ASP A 39 13.27 -5.40 2.67
C ASP A 39 12.09 -4.66 3.30
N GLY A 40 11.48 -3.72 2.57
CA GLY A 40 10.28 -3.02 3.00
C GLY A 40 9.08 -3.96 3.20
N SER A 41 8.91 -4.91 2.28
CA SER A 41 7.87 -5.94 2.38
C SER A 41 8.09 -6.87 3.57
N ASP A 42 9.32 -7.31 3.81
CA ASP A 42 9.68 -8.20 4.91
C ASP A 42 9.48 -7.49 6.27
N ARG A 43 9.79 -6.20 6.36
CA ARG A 43 9.52 -5.37 7.53
C ARG A 43 8.02 -5.32 7.86
N ILE A 44 7.15 -5.16 6.85
CA ILE A 44 5.70 -5.19 7.04
C ILE A 44 5.24 -6.57 7.51
N VAL A 45 5.71 -7.63 6.88
CA VAL A 45 5.35 -9.02 7.25
C VAL A 45 5.79 -9.34 8.68
N GLU A 46 6.98 -8.90 9.10
CA GLU A 46 7.46 -9.09 10.46
C GLU A 46 6.61 -8.31 11.48
N PHE A 47 6.29 -7.04 11.19
CA PHE A 47 5.34 -6.27 12.00
C PHE A 47 4.01 -7.00 12.18
N MET A 48 3.44 -7.52 11.11
CA MET A 48 2.19 -8.27 11.16
C MET A 48 2.33 -9.59 11.95
N ARG A 49 3.43 -10.29 11.78
CA ARG A 49 3.68 -11.60 12.41
C ARG A 49 3.93 -11.48 13.91
N SER A 50 4.69 -10.49 14.34
CA SER A 50 5.07 -10.32 15.75
C SER A 50 3.89 -10.04 16.67
N ALA A 51 2.78 -9.53 16.15
CA ALA A 51 1.56 -9.21 16.91
C ALA A 51 0.46 -10.28 16.85
N GLN A 52 0.76 -11.52 16.46
CA GLN A 52 -0.24 -12.60 16.33
C GLN A 52 -0.88 -12.99 17.67
N ASN A 53 -0.20 -12.78 18.80
CA ASN A 53 -0.73 -13.05 20.14
C ASN A 53 -1.71 -11.99 20.65
N GLY A 54 -1.93 -10.93 19.84
CA GLY A 54 -2.78 -9.80 20.21
C GLY A 54 -2.19 -8.94 21.32
N PHE A 55 -2.91 -7.89 21.66
CA PHE A 55 -2.56 -6.87 22.64
C PHE A 55 -3.47 -6.96 23.87
N SER A 56 -2.93 -6.66 25.05
CA SER A 56 -3.73 -6.62 26.30
C SER A 56 -4.55 -5.35 26.40
N SER A 57 -4.14 -4.27 25.74
CA SER A 57 -4.84 -2.98 25.73
C SER A 57 -4.66 -2.23 24.40
N LEU A 58 -5.43 -1.16 24.20
CA LEU A 58 -5.24 -0.25 23.06
C LEU A 58 -3.94 0.55 23.18
N GLU A 59 -3.50 0.83 24.39
CA GLU A 59 -2.24 1.49 24.67
C GLU A 59 -1.06 0.64 24.19
N GLU A 60 -1.05 -0.66 24.53
CA GLU A 60 -0.03 -1.60 24.03
C GLU A 60 -0.01 -1.66 22.49
N ALA A 61 -1.19 -1.72 21.87
CA ALA A 61 -1.27 -1.68 20.41
C ALA A 61 -0.76 -0.36 19.82
N ALA A 62 -1.06 0.77 20.47
CA ALA A 62 -0.59 2.08 20.02
C ALA A 62 0.92 2.23 20.16
N ASP A 63 1.53 1.71 21.23
CA ASP A 63 2.98 1.70 21.42
C ASP A 63 3.65 0.86 20.33
N TYR A 64 3.14 -0.35 20.09
CA TYR A 64 3.63 -1.23 19.03
C TYR A 64 3.57 -0.60 17.64
N ILE A 65 2.47 0.11 17.30
CA ILE A 65 2.34 0.85 16.04
C ILE A 65 3.32 2.02 15.98
N SER A 66 3.52 2.73 17.08
CA SER A 66 4.44 3.88 17.14
C SER A 66 5.90 3.47 16.93
N ASP A 67 6.30 2.31 17.45
CA ASP A 67 7.64 1.75 17.21
C ASP A 67 7.85 1.39 15.72
N PHE A 68 6.80 0.91 15.06
CA PHE A 68 6.83 0.61 13.63
C PHE A 68 6.80 1.87 12.74
N LEU A 69 6.12 2.94 13.19
CA LEU A 69 5.93 4.20 12.46
C LEU A 69 6.56 5.39 13.22
N PRO A 70 7.89 5.42 13.41
CA PRO A 70 8.55 6.41 14.26
C PRO A 70 8.43 7.86 13.75
N HIS A 71 8.06 8.05 12.48
CA HIS A 71 7.80 9.36 11.88
C HIS A 71 6.43 9.96 12.26
N ARG A 72 5.56 9.18 12.92
CA ARG A 72 4.24 9.62 13.40
C ARG A 72 4.24 9.91 14.90
N GLU A 73 3.55 10.97 15.27
CA GLU A 73 3.22 11.17 16.68
C GLU A 73 2.14 10.16 17.11
N LYS A 74 2.34 9.56 18.30
CA LYS A 74 1.33 8.68 18.90
C LYS A 74 0.05 9.50 19.16
N PRO A 75 -1.13 9.06 18.64
CA PRO A 75 -2.37 9.79 18.85
C PRO A 75 -2.80 9.75 20.32
N LYS A 76 -3.31 10.87 20.83
CA LYS A 76 -3.86 10.97 22.19
C LYS A 76 -5.18 10.21 22.30
N ASP A 77 -6.00 10.20 21.26
CA ASP A 77 -7.23 9.43 21.18
C ASP A 77 -6.98 8.11 20.43
N LEU A 78 -7.11 7.01 21.15
CA LEU A 78 -6.87 5.67 20.63
C LEU A 78 -8.15 5.01 20.09
N SER A 79 -9.31 5.68 20.15
CA SER A 79 -10.59 5.13 19.70
C SER A 79 -10.57 4.69 18.23
N GLY A 80 -9.75 5.36 17.38
CA GLY A 80 -9.55 5.00 16.00
C GLY A 80 -8.97 3.59 15.78
N LEU A 81 -8.28 3.02 16.76
CA LEU A 81 -7.70 1.67 16.66
C LEU A 81 -8.78 0.57 16.60
N HIS A 82 -10.00 0.83 17.09
CA HIS A 82 -11.13 -0.11 16.96
C HIS A 82 -11.48 -0.41 15.49
N LYS A 83 -11.07 0.42 14.55
CA LYS A 83 -11.25 0.15 13.10
C LYS A 83 -10.35 -0.97 12.62
N ASN A 84 -9.19 -1.16 13.26
CA ASN A 84 -8.16 -2.11 12.87
C ASN A 84 -8.02 -3.30 13.81
N LEU A 85 -8.67 -3.25 14.98
CA LEU A 85 -8.58 -4.26 16.02
C LEU A 85 -9.95 -4.85 16.33
N ARG A 86 -9.99 -6.14 16.59
CA ARG A 86 -11.15 -6.86 17.11
C ARG A 86 -10.87 -7.33 18.53
N LYS A 87 -11.75 -7.02 19.46
CA LYS A 87 -11.67 -7.57 20.81
C LYS A 87 -12.21 -9.00 20.79
N LYS A 88 -11.40 -9.92 21.28
CA LYS A 88 -11.79 -11.32 21.52
C LYS A 88 -11.30 -11.71 22.91
N ASP A 89 -12.20 -12.17 23.75
CA ASP A 89 -11.95 -12.37 25.17
C ASP A 89 -11.42 -11.07 25.79
N ASP A 90 -10.30 -11.12 26.49
CA ASP A 90 -9.68 -9.94 27.12
C ASP A 90 -8.52 -9.33 26.31
N ARG A 91 -8.42 -9.65 25.01
CA ARG A 91 -7.32 -9.16 24.15
C ARG A 91 -7.83 -8.53 22.88
N PHE A 92 -6.99 -7.69 22.26
CA PHE A 92 -7.22 -7.05 20.98
C PHE A 92 -6.35 -7.70 19.90
N TYR A 93 -6.95 -8.10 18.79
CA TYR A 93 -6.29 -8.75 17.66
C TYR A 93 -6.48 -7.91 16.40
N TRP A 94 -5.52 -7.96 15.50
CA TRP A 94 -5.72 -7.42 14.17
C TRP A 94 -6.96 -8.01 13.50
N HIS A 95 -7.68 -7.18 12.72
CA HIS A 95 -8.91 -7.64 12.06
C HIS A 95 -8.66 -8.45 10.78
N TRP A 96 -7.45 -8.38 10.20
CA TRP A 96 -7.09 -9.12 9.00
C TRP A 96 -6.90 -10.62 9.28
N ASP A 97 -7.02 -11.47 8.22
CA ASP A 97 -6.89 -12.92 8.33
C ASP A 97 -5.38 -13.30 8.47
N PRO A 98 -4.97 -14.01 9.52
CA PRO A 98 -3.60 -14.49 9.68
C PRO A 98 -3.09 -15.38 8.53
N LYS A 99 -3.98 -15.97 7.73
CA LYS A 99 -3.61 -16.73 6.54
C LYS A 99 -2.89 -15.88 5.49
N PHE A 100 -3.10 -14.57 5.50
CA PHE A 100 -2.35 -13.64 4.65
C PHE A 100 -0.83 -13.79 4.81
N LEU A 101 -0.37 -14.14 6.01
CA LEU A 101 1.05 -14.34 6.32
C LEU A 101 1.62 -15.69 5.85
N GLN A 102 0.77 -16.61 5.37
CA GLN A 102 1.17 -17.96 4.99
C GLN A 102 1.56 -18.08 3.51
N GLY A 103 1.20 -17.11 2.69
CA GLY A 103 1.17 -17.25 1.23
C GLY A 103 2.50 -17.08 0.50
N ARG A 104 3.59 -16.57 1.15
CA ARG A 104 4.76 -16.07 0.42
C ARG A 104 6.11 -16.44 1.00
N GLN A 105 6.23 -17.56 1.68
CA GLN A 105 7.51 -17.99 2.24
C GLN A 105 8.45 -18.54 1.15
N GLY A 106 9.55 -17.81 0.88
CA GLY A 106 10.65 -18.30 0.06
C GLY A 106 10.44 -18.26 -1.46
N GLN A 107 9.40 -17.59 -1.96
CA GLN A 107 9.19 -17.39 -3.39
C GLN A 107 9.97 -16.15 -3.90
N ASP A 108 10.56 -16.27 -5.07
CA ASP A 108 11.16 -15.12 -5.76
C ASP A 108 10.10 -14.07 -6.08
N ILE A 109 10.41 -12.80 -5.82
CA ILE A 109 9.48 -11.68 -6.05
C ILE A 109 9.07 -11.59 -7.51
N LYS A 110 10.00 -11.77 -8.44
CA LYS A 110 9.71 -11.64 -9.87
C LYS A 110 8.84 -12.79 -10.37
N GLU A 111 9.06 -14.00 -9.85
CA GLU A 111 8.19 -15.14 -10.16
C GLU A 111 6.78 -14.93 -9.62
N TYR A 112 6.66 -14.45 -8.37
CA TYR A 112 5.36 -14.25 -7.72
C TYR A 112 4.56 -13.09 -8.34
N PHE A 113 5.22 -11.99 -8.70
CA PHE A 113 4.58 -10.77 -9.21
C PHE A 113 4.74 -10.58 -10.74
N GLY A 114 5.29 -11.54 -11.48
CA GLY A 114 5.51 -11.41 -12.92
C GLY A 114 4.23 -11.09 -13.71
N HIS A 115 3.08 -11.56 -13.26
CA HIS A 115 1.78 -11.21 -13.84
C HIS A 115 1.44 -9.71 -13.75
N LEU A 116 2.00 -8.98 -12.76
CA LEU A 116 1.81 -7.53 -12.66
C LEU A 116 2.61 -6.76 -13.72
N GLU A 117 3.76 -7.30 -14.13
CA GLU A 117 4.52 -6.71 -15.24
C GLU A 117 3.78 -6.88 -16.57
N GLU A 118 3.19 -8.05 -16.81
CA GLU A 118 2.34 -8.27 -17.97
C GLU A 118 1.15 -7.29 -17.97
N ALA A 119 0.44 -7.16 -16.83
CA ALA A 119 -0.65 -6.22 -16.69
C ALA A 119 -0.20 -4.76 -16.92
N ALA A 120 0.97 -4.38 -16.39
CA ALA A 120 1.53 -3.03 -16.58
C ALA A 120 1.85 -2.73 -18.06
N ASN A 121 2.34 -3.72 -18.82
CA ASN A 121 2.60 -3.58 -20.26
C ASN A 121 1.31 -3.41 -21.10
N PHE A 122 0.17 -3.96 -20.64
CA PHE A 122 -1.12 -3.79 -21.29
C PHE A 122 -1.89 -2.55 -20.84
N LEU A 123 -1.41 -1.87 -19.79
CA LEU A 123 -2.10 -0.73 -19.23
C LEU A 123 -2.10 0.47 -20.19
N ASN A 124 -3.30 0.92 -20.58
CA ASN A 124 -3.49 1.99 -21.56
C ASN A 124 -4.40 3.12 -21.09
N ILE A 125 -4.83 3.10 -19.83
CA ILE A 125 -5.66 4.14 -19.22
C ILE A 125 -4.83 5.18 -18.48
N PRO A 126 -5.33 6.41 -18.27
CA PRO A 126 -4.64 7.40 -17.46
C PRO A 126 -4.28 6.82 -16.08
N THR A 127 -3.00 6.90 -15.74
CA THR A 127 -2.44 6.27 -14.55
C THR A 127 -1.66 7.28 -13.72
N LEU A 128 -1.86 7.28 -12.41
CA LEU A 128 -1.08 8.07 -11.45
C LEU A 128 -0.38 7.12 -10.48
N LEU A 129 0.93 7.28 -10.33
CA LEU A 129 1.72 6.67 -9.27
C LEU A 129 1.97 7.70 -8.18
N ILE A 130 1.54 7.42 -6.96
CA ILE A 130 1.83 8.23 -5.76
C ILE A 130 2.82 7.47 -4.88
N ARG A 131 3.88 8.15 -4.43
CA ARG A 131 4.90 7.60 -3.54
C ARG A 131 4.98 8.42 -2.26
N GLY A 132 5.16 7.76 -1.11
CA GLY A 132 5.59 8.41 0.12
C GLY A 132 7.10 8.67 0.08
N GLY A 133 7.54 9.91 0.29
CA GLY A 133 8.96 10.27 0.22
C GLY A 133 9.86 9.55 1.23
N LEU A 134 9.27 8.94 2.29
CA LEU A 134 9.96 8.12 3.28
C LEU A 134 9.69 6.61 3.10
N SER A 135 9.04 6.21 1.98
CA SER A 135 8.70 4.81 1.78
C SER A 135 9.92 3.95 1.52
N ASP A 136 9.90 2.76 2.11
CA ASP A 136 10.85 1.67 1.88
C ASP A 136 10.22 0.51 1.08
N VAL A 137 8.93 0.59 0.75
CA VAL A 137 8.19 -0.40 -0.05
C VAL A 137 8.22 -0.08 -1.53
N LEU A 138 8.13 1.20 -1.89
CA LEU A 138 8.33 1.71 -3.23
C LEU A 138 9.57 2.59 -3.22
N THR A 139 10.72 2.03 -3.61
CA THR A 139 11.97 2.77 -3.70
C THR A 139 12.02 3.67 -4.94
N GLU A 140 13.04 4.53 -5.03
CA GLU A 140 13.27 5.33 -6.24
C GLU A 140 13.48 4.43 -7.48
N GLU A 141 14.23 3.35 -7.32
CA GLU A 141 14.50 2.39 -8.40
C GLU A 141 13.22 1.69 -8.87
N ASP A 142 12.37 1.25 -7.94
CA ASP A 142 11.08 0.60 -8.24
C ASP A 142 10.11 1.58 -8.92
N LYS A 143 10.09 2.85 -8.48
CA LYS A 143 9.35 3.94 -9.11
C LYS A 143 9.83 4.17 -10.54
N ASP A 144 11.14 4.30 -10.74
CA ASP A 144 11.72 4.53 -12.08
C ASP A 144 11.44 3.36 -13.02
N TYR A 145 11.47 2.14 -12.50
CA TYR A 145 11.10 0.95 -13.26
C TYR A 145 9.63 0.98 -13.67
N PHE A 146 8.72 1.31 -12.73
CA PHE A 146 7.28 1.46 -13.04
C PHE A 146 7.05 2.49 -14.15
N LEU A 147 7.64 3.69 -14.02
CA LEU A 147 7.48 4.77 -15.00
C LEU A 147 8.13 4.45 -16.36
N LYS A 148 9.12 3.58 -16.39
CA LYS A 148 9.70 3.07 -17.64
C LYS A 148 8.72 2.12 -18.36
N VAL A 149 8.07 1.23 -17.64
CA VAL A 149 7.10 0.27 -18.19
C VAL A 149 5.81 0.97 -18.57
N VAL A 150 5.26 1.81 -17.67
CA VAL A 150 4.03 2.58 -17.86
C VAL A 150 4.39 4.03 -18.19
N SER A 151 4.95 4.27 -19.36
CA SER A 151 5.56 5.55 -19.74
C SER A 151 4.59 6.74 -19.80
N HIS A 152 3.30 6.49 -19.83
CA HIS A 152 2.24 7.51 -19.81
C HIS A 152 1.75 7.82 -18.39
N ALA A 153 2.26 7.14 -17.36
CA ALA A 153 1.85 7.40 -15.98
C ALA A 153 2.37 8.76 -15.49
N GLU A 154 1.51 9.47 -14.77
CA GLU A 154 1.89 10.64 -13.98
C GLU A 154 2.46 10.18 -12.64
N PHE A 155 3.35 11.00 -12.06
CA PHE A 155 3.98 10.70 -10.78
C PHE A 155 3.81 11.86 -9.80
N GLU A 156 3.52 11.55 -8.54
CA GLU A 156 3.46 12.52 -7.44
C GLU A 156 4.16 11.94 -6.21
N GLU A 157 5.11 12.68 -5.63
CA GLU A 157 5.74 12.32 -4.37
C GLU A 157 5.16 13.14 -3.22
N ILE A 158 4.76 12.46 -2.15
CA ILE A 158 4.26 13.12 -0.95
C ILE A 158 5.35 13.11 0.13
N SER A 159 5.98 14.26 0.30
CA SER A 159 7.05 14.46 1.28
C SER A 159 6.58 14.17 2.71
N ASN A 160 7.47 13.60 3.53
CA ASN A 160 7.19 13.23 4.93
C ASN A 160 6.01 12.26 5.11
N ALA A 161 5.69 11.47 4.08
CA ALA A 161 4.84 10.30 4.17
C ALA A 161 5.69 9.04 3.94
N ALA A 162 5.39 7.96 4.66
CA ALA A 162 5.94 6.63 4.42
C ALA A 162 4.91 5.77 3.67
N HIS A 163 4.97 4.45 3.80
CA HIS A 163 4.07 3.53 3.09
C HIS A 163 2.57 3.82 3.29
N MET A 164 2.18 4.33 4.44
CA MET A 164 0.79 4.67 4.75
C MET A 164 0.41 6.09 4.31
N VAL A 165 0.68 6.43 3.06
CA VAL A 165 0.60 7.80 2.49
C VAL A 165 -0.68 8.55 2.87
N ALA A 166 -1.84 7.95 2.63
CA ALA A 166 -3.14 8.55 2.96
C ALA A 166 -3.33 8.76 4.47
N GLY A 167 -2.74 7.89 5.30
CA GLY A 167 -2.78 8.02 6.75
C GLY A 167 -1.77 9.04 7.29
N ASP A 168 -0.66 9.26 6.59
CA ASP A 168 0.41 10.18 6.99
C ASP A 168 0.08 11.64 6.60
N LYS A 169 -0.42 11.83 5.38
CA LYS A 169 -0.63 13.15 4.75
C LYS A 169 -1.96 13.18 3.98
N ASN A 170 -3.07 12.96 4.69
CA ASN A 170 -4.40 12.80 4.11
C ASN A 170 -4.80 13.93 3.16
N ASP A 171 -4.63 15.18 3.56
CA ASP A 171 -5.08 16.34 2.77
C ASP A 171 -4.29 16.46 1.46
N ILE A 172 -2.95 16.31 1.53
CA ILE A 172 -2.08 16.39 0.35
C ILE A 172 -2.37 15.22 -0.59
N PHE A 173 -2.54 14.03 -0.05
CA PHE A 173 -2.94 12.84 -0.80
C PHE A 173 -4.27 13.04 -1.52
N SER A 174 -5.28 13.54 -0.80
CA SER A 174 -6.62 13.78 -1.36
C SER A 174 -6.57 14.80 -2.50
N ILE A 175 -5.82 15.89 -2.34
CA ILE A 175 -5.64 16.92 -3.40
C ILE A 175 -4.98 16.31 -4.64
N ALA A 176 -3.92 15.49 -4.48
CA ALA A 176 -3.24 14.86 -5.61
C ALA A 176 -4.17 13.93 -6.39
N VAL A 177 -4.94 13.09 -5.70
CA VAL A 177 -5.92 12.18 -6.32
C VAL A 177 -7.05 12.96 -7.00
N GLU A 178 -7.63 13.96 -6.33
CA GLU A 178 -8.70 14.78 -6.88
C GLU A 178 -8.27 15.51 -8.16
N LYS A 179 -7.10 16.15 -8.15
CA LYS A 179 -6.52 16.83 -9.30
C LYS A 179 -6.37 15.89 -10.50
N PHE A 180 -5.86 14.68 -10.27
CA PHE A 180 -5.71 13.67 -11.32
C PHE A 180 -7.05 13.21 -11.87
N LEU A 181 -8.03 12.92 -10.99
CA LEU A 181 -9.35 12.47 -11.40
C LEU A 181 -10.12 13.53 -12.19
N VAL A 182 -10.07 14.81 -11.78
CA VAL A 182 -10.71 15.92 -12.49
C VAL A 182 -10.12 16.12 -13.88
N LYS A 183 -8.79 16.00 -14.01
CA LYS A 183 -8.08 16.10 -15.30
C LYS A 183 -8.47 15.01 -16.31
N ASN A 184 -8.81 13.80 -15.81
CA ASN A 184 -9.01 12.61 -16.62
C ASN A 184 -10.47 12.08 -16.62
N ASN A 185 -11.42 12.94 -16.24
CA ASN A 185 -12.85 12.59 -16.17
C ASN A 185 -13.60 12.86 -17.49
#